data_1a580c3f90df402ec82b4530bb61965f
#
_entry.id   1a580c3f90df402ec82b4530bb61965f
#
_cell.length_a   1.000
_cell.length_b   1.000
_cell.length_c   1.000
_cell.angle_alpha   90.00
_cell.angle_beta   90.00
_cell.angle_gamma   90.00
#
_symmetry.space_group_name_H-M   'P 1'
#
loop_
_entity.id
_entity.type
_entity.pdbx_description
1 polymer ?
#
loop_
_entity_poly.entity_id
_entity_poly.type
_entity_poly.pdbx_seq_one_letter_code
_entity_poly.pdbx_strand_id
1 'polypeptide(L)'
;MNVSNISAFLTYKSKINRYLKWLNGNGLLDQEFVDNLRLVKYDMVPSYHVYDTKYFKDFHSLQQSIEDTLWAAERIDDRIFSTQITAIYLAWCGYTAEEAVSIKKDEVFEDYIDSSGHKCFPNDKIMEYIKDYRDATEYESQGRGVITLKYVYSDLLLRTCRADSVDTKTLRIMLRGFGKSSGEEVNLFTYDKIYWSGIFNRAYIYELENGEIKPGDVETMETIFQQKYPSVAVANKRLRDYQKFKEHFFPEAKG
;
A
#
# COMPACT_ATOMS: atom_id res chain seq x y z
N MET A 1 -13.97 -5.57 -14.01
CA MET A 1 -12.80 -5.51 -14.92
C MET A 1 -11.95 -4.32 -14.51
N ASN A 2 -10.78 -4.58 -13.95
CA ASN A 2 -9.96 -3.52 -13.34
C ASN A 2 -8.99 -2.95 -14.38
N VAL A 3 -9.24 -1.73 -14.86
CA VAL A 3 -8.45 -1.09 -15.91
C VAL A 3 -7.51 -0.07 -15.26
N SER A 4 -6.32 -0.52 -14.88
CA SER A 4 -5.37 0.25 -14.08
C SER A 4 -4.60 1.34 -14.85
N ASN A 5 -4.57 1.29 -16.18
CA ASN A 5 -3.89 2.27 -17.04
C ASN A 5 -4.33 2.16 -18.50
N ILE A 6 -3.93 3.14 -19.33
CA ILE A 6 -4.25 3.17 -20.78
C ILE A 6 -3.80 1.90 -21.49
N SER A 7 -2.64 1.32 -21.17
CA SER A 7 -2.15 0.11 -21.83
C SER A 7 -3.03 -1.10 -21.52
N ALA A 8 -3.46 -1.25 -20.25
CA ALA A 8 -4.41 -2.29 -19.85
C ALA A 8 -5.75 -2.09 -20.56
N PHE A 9 -6.27 -0.84 -20.59
CA PHE A 9 -7.50 -0.50 -21.32
C PHE A 9 -7.43 -0.92 -22.79
N LEU A 10 -6.38 -0.53 -23.51
CA LEU A 10 -6.21 -0.86 -24.92
C LEU A 10 -6.11 -2.37 -25.14
N THR A 11 -5.44 -3.09 -24.24
CA THR A 11 -5.34 -4.56 -24.28
C THR A 11 -6.71 -5.21 -24.13
N TYR A 12 -7.49 -4.79 -23.12
CA TYR A 12 -8.84 -5.33 -22.91
C TYR A 12 -9.78 -4.94 -24.04
N LYS A 13 -9.76 -3.69 -24.48
CA LYS A 13 -10.55 -3.20 -25.62
C LYS A 13 -10.25 -4.02 -26.88
N SER A 14 -8.99 -4.33 -27.16
CA SER A 14 -8.57 -5.16 -28.29
C SER A 14 -9.12 -6.61 -28.18
N LYS A 15 -9.04 -7.22 -26.98
CA LYS A 15 -9.57 -8.58 -26.74
C LYS A 15 -11.08 -8.62 -26.92
N ILE A 16 -11.81 -7.67 -26.33
CA ILE A 16 -13.26 -7.55 -26.45
C ILE A 16 -13.65 -7.34 -27.92
N ASN A 17 -12.98 -6.42 -28.63
CA ASN A 17 -13.25 -6.16 -30.03
C ASN A 17 -13.07 -7.42 -30.91
N ARG A 18 -12.04 -8.23 -30.62
CA ARG A 18 -11.82 -9.50 -31.33
C ARG A 18 -12.96 -10.49 -31.08
N TYR A 19 -13.41 -10.58 -29.84
CA TYR A 19 -14.54 -11.45 -29.46
C TYR A 19 -15.87 -10.98 -30.09
N LEU A 20 -16.17 -9.68 -30.04
CA LEU A 20 -17.38 -9.12 -30.66
C LEU A 20 -17.39 -9.30 -32.19
N LYS A 21 -16.25 -9.13 -32.85
CA LYS A 21 -16.12 -9.42 -34.29
C LYS A 21 -16.35 -10.88 -34.61
N TRP A 22 -15.89 -11.79 -33.76
CA TRP A 22 -16.17 -13.22 -33.95
C TRP A 22 -17.65 -13.52 -33.77
N LEU A 23 -18.32 -12.96 -32.75
CA LEU A 23 -19.77 -13.10 -32.57
C LEU A 23 -20.54 -12.55 -33.77
N ASN A 24 -20.19 -11.36 -34.26
CA ASN A 24 -20.81 -10.77 -35.43
C ASN A 24 -20.63 -11.65 -36.70
N GLY A 25 -19.41 -12.12 -36.92
CA GLY A 25 -19.12 -13.02 -38.05
C GLY A 25 -19.87 -14.37 -38.01
N ASN A 26 -20.34 -14.78 -36.82
CA ASN A 26 -21.21 -15.97 -36.66
C ASN A 26 -22.71 -15.63 -36.59
N GLY A 27 -23.09 -14.38 -36.86
CA GLY A 27 -24.50 -13.94 -36.84
C GLY A 27 -25.13 -13.90 -35.43
N LEU A 28 -24.31 -13.88 -34.40
CA LEU A 28 -24.76 -13.88 -32.99
C LEU A 28 -24.83 -12.46 -32.40
N LEU A 29 -24.34 -11.44 -33.13
CA LEU A 29 -24.30 -10.07 -32.68
C LEU A 29 -24.38 -9.10 -33.85
N ASP A 30 -25.15 -8.02 -33.71
CA ASP A 30 -25.28 -6.98 -34.72
C ASP A 30 -23.98 -6.13 -34.84
N GLN A 31 -23.73 -5.65 -36.06
CA GLN A 31 -22.54 -4.82 -36.35
C GLN A 31 -22.50 -3.56 -35.51
N GLU A 32 -23.62 -2.97 -35.15
CA GLU A 32 -23.74 -1.79 -34.31
C GLU A 32 -23.01 -1.95 -32.96
N PHE A 33 -23.09 -3.12 -32.32
CA PHE A 33 -22.38 -3.40 -31.07
C PHE A 33 -20.86 -3.37 -31.23
N VAL A 34 -20.37 -3.90 -32.38
CA VAL A 34 -18.94 -3.88 -32.70
C VAL A 34 -18.46 -2.44 -32.91
N ASP A 35 -19.27 -1.62 -33.57
CA ASP A 35 -18.94 -0.24 -33.86
C ASP A 35 -19.02 0.63 -32.61
N ASN A 36 -19.98 0.43 -31.74
CA ASN A 36 -20.10 1.13 -30.45
C ASN A 36 -18.88 0.90 -29.55
N LEU A 37 -18.24 -0.27 -29.56
CA LEU A 37 -17.00 -0.46 -28.80
C LEU A 37 -15.87 0.48 -29.26
N ARG A 38 -15.83 0.90 -30.53
CA ARG A 38 -14.83 1.83 -31.04
C ARG A 38 -14.96 3.21 -30.42
N LEU A 39 -16.18 3.61 -30.05
CA LEU A 39 -16.49 4.90 -29.42
C LEU A 39 -16.07 4.96 -27.96
N VAL A 40 -15.90 3.80 -27.29
CA VAL A 40 -15.47 3.77 -25.90
C VAL A 40 -14.04 4.27 -25.80
N LYS A 41 -13.82 5.37 -25.06
CA LYS A 41 -12.52 5.96 -24.74
C LYS A 41 -12.10 5.67 -23.32
N TYR A 42 -10.81 5.80 -23.04
CA TYR A 42 -10.27 5.55 -21.70
C TYR A 42 -10.85 6.47 -20.63
N ASP A 43 -11.09 7.73 -20.97
CA ASP A 43 -11.72 8.75 -20.12
C ASP A 43 -13.19 8.48 -19.78
N MET A 44 -13.85 7.61 -20.54
CA MET A 44 -15.21 7.13 -20.22
C MET A 44 -15.23 6.01 -19.17
N VAL A 45 -14.07 5.42 -18.87
CA VAL A 45 -13.97 4.40 -17.83
C VAL A 45 -13.80 5.12 -16.49
N PRO A 46 -14.71 4.88 -15.51
CA PRO A 46 -14.59 5.53 -14.21
C PRO A 46 -13.21 5.33 -13.60
N SER A 47 -12.50 6.43 -13.36
CA SER A 47 -11.13 6.39 -12.84
C SER A 47 -11.07 6.15 -11.32
N TYR A 48 -12.18 6.32 -10.61
CA TYR A 48 -12.24 6.16 -9.16
C TYR A 48 -11.82 4.75 -8.69
N HIS A 49 -12.15 3.70 -9.45
CA HIS A 49 -11.73 2.34 -9.12
C HIS A 49 -10.20 2.12 -9.15
N VAL A 50 -9.46 2.97 -9.88
CA VAL A 50 -8.00 2.84 -9.98
C VAL A 50 -7.33 3.26 -8.68
N TYR A 51 -7.83 4.30 -8.00
CA TYR A 51 -7.23 4.81 -6.78
C TYR A 51 -7.64 3.99 -5.56
N ASP A 52 -8.92 3.56 -5.47
CA ASP A 52 -9.38 2.65 -4.42
C ASP A 52 -8.62 1.32 -4.43
N THR A 53 -8.18 0.88 -5.60
CA THR A 53 -7.36 -0.34 -5.75
C THR A 53 -5.85 -0.09 -5.63
N LYS A 54 -5.43 1.16 -5.45
CA LYS A 54 -4.02 1.54 -5.46
C LYS A 54 -3.52 2.07 -4.12
N TYR A 55 -4.37 2.74 -3.35
CA TYR A 55 -3.98 3.40 -2.12
C TYR A 55 -5.01 3.22 -1.02
N PHE A 56 -4.57 3.26 0.23
CA PHE A 56 -5.41 3.51 1.39
C PHE A 56 -5.63 5.02 1.54
N LYS A 57 -6.87 5.43 1.79
CA LYS A 57 -7.23 6.84 1.96
C LYS A 57 -6.47 7.50 3.12
N ASP A 58 -6.52 6.85 4.27
CA ASP A 58 -5.98 7.33 5.54
C ASP A 58 -5.59 6.16 6.44
N PHE A 59 -5.05 6.47 7.62
CA PHE A 59 -4.64 5.45 8.59
C PHE A 59 -5.83 4.61 9.09
N HIS A 60 -7.01 5.22 9.23
CA HIS A 60 -8.20 4.48 9.66
C HIS A 60 -8.60 3.42 8.63
N SER A 61 -8.60 3.76 7.35
CA SER A 61 -8.89 2.79 6.27
C SER A 61 -7.87 1.66 6.19
N LEU A 62 -6.59 1.94 6.46
CA LEU A 62 -5.55 0.92 6.58
C LEU A 62 -5.82 -0.03 7.75
N GLN A 63 -6.14 0.52 8.93
CA GLN A 63 -6.45 -0.27 10.12
C GLN A 63 -7.68 -1.16 9.91
N GLN A 64 -8.76 -0.60 9.37
CA GLN A 64 -9.97 -1.36 9.07
C GLN A 64 -9.66 -2.52 8.14
N SER A 65 -8.87 -2.30 7.08
CA SER A 65 -8.47 -3.38 6.17
C SER A 65 -7.60 -4.44 6.83
N ILE A 66 -6.75 -4.07 7.82
CA ILE A 66 -6.00 -5.06 8.62
C ILE A 66 -6.97 -5.90 9.44
N GLU A 67 -7.91 -5.28 10.16
CA GLU A 67 -8.91 -5.94 10.99
C GLU A 67 -9.80 -6.88 10.16
N ASP A 68 -10.29 -6.41 9.01
CA ASP A 68 -11.09 -7.21 8.07
C ASP A 68 -10.31 -8.42 7.54
N THR A 69 -9.01 -8.24 7.26
CA THR A 69 -8.13 -9.35 6.82
C THR A 69 -7.93 -10.39 7.93
N LEU A 70 -7.73 -9.94 9.17
CA LEU A 70 -7.58 -10.84 10.33
C LEU A 70 -8.89 -11.60 10.58
N TRP A 71 -10.02 -10.91 10.51
CA TRP A 71 -11.34 -11.52 10.66
C TRP A 71 -11.63 -12.56 9.57
N ALA A 72 -11.37 -12.21 8.30
CA ALA A 72 -11.55 -13.12 7.17
C ALA A 72 -10.64 -14.35 7.24
N ALA A 73 -9.45 -14.21 7.85
CA ALA A 73 -8.54 -15.31 8.09
C ALA A 73 -8.96 -16.18 9.30
N GLU A 74 -10.10 -15.86 9.94
CA GLU A 74 -10.57 -16.51 11.19
C GLU A 74 -9.50 -16.50 12.30
N ARG A 75 -8.74 -15.41 12.39
CA ARG A 75 -7.67 -15.25 13.38
C ARG A 75 -8.10 -14.27 14.46
N ILE A 76 -8.27 -14.77 15.66
CA ILE A 76 -8.54 -13.95 16.85
C ILE A 76 -7.24 -13.29 17.34
N ASP A 77 -6.10 -13.94 17.12
CA ASP A 77 -4.78 -13.45 17.51
C ASP A 77 -4.02 -12.93 16.30
N ASP A 78 -3.82 -11.61 16.23
CA ASP A 78 -3.07 -10.93 15.19
C ASP A 78 -1.56 -11.22 15.23
N ARG A 79 -1.05 -11.75 16.36
CA ARG A 79 0.36 -12.05 16.57
C ARG A 79 0.93 -13.06 15.58
N ILE A 80 0.07 -13.89 14.96
CA ILE A 80 0.50 -14.77 13.86
C ILE A 80 0.96 -13.98 12.62
N PHE A 81 0.44 -12.78 12.45
CA PHE A 81 0.79 -11.86 11.37
C PHE A 81 1.63 -10.68 11.86
N SER A 82 2.16 -10.72 13.08
CA SER A 82 2.83 -9.57 13.70
C SER A 82 4.02 -9.04 12.89
N THR A 83 4.80 -9.90 12.24
CA THR A 83 5.87 -9.47 11.33
C THR A 83 5.31 -8.70 10.12
N GLN A 84 4.19 -9.17 9.53
CA GLN A 84 3.53 -8.52 8.41
C GLN A 84 2.93 -7.18 8.83
N ILE A 85 2.23 -7.14 9.97
CA ILE A 85 1.59 -5.92 10.47
C ILE A 85 2.64 -4.88 10.85
N THR A 86 3.73 -5.29 11.51
CA THR A 86 4.88 -4.41 11.77
C THR A 86 5.44 -3.82 10.48
N ALA A 87 5.64 -4.66 9.45
CA ALA A 87 6.12 -4.19 8.16
C ALA A 87 5.13 -3.25 7.44
N ILE A 88 3.81 -3.47 7.61
CA ILE A 88 2.76 -2.56 7.12
C ILE A 88 2.90 -1.19 7.80
N TYR A 89 3.08 -1.16 9.11
CA TYR A 89 3.24 0.08 9.85
C TYR A 89 4.54 0.81 9.51
N LEU A 90 5.65 0.10 9.33
CA LEU A 90 6.91 0.70 8.87
C LEU A 90 6.78 1.30 7.47
N ALA A 91 6.10 0.60 6.55
CA ALA A 91 5.81 1.14 5.22
C ALA A 91 4.92 2.40 5.30
N TRP A 92 3.88 2.39 6.12
CA TRP A 92 3.03 3.55 6.36
C TRP A 92 3.82 4.74 6.94
N CYS A 93 4.77 4.47 7.82
CA CYS A 93 5.68 5.47 8.40
C CYS A 93 6.69 6.02 7.39
N GLY A 94 6.79 5.45 6.19
CA GLY A 94 7.65 5.95 5.11
C GLY A 94 9.03 5.31 5.06
N TYR A 95 9.26 4.21 5.75
CA TYR A 95 10.45 3.40 5.53
C TYR A 95 10.31 2.62 4.23
N THR A 96 11.31 2.68 3.36
CA THR A 96 11.39 1.80 2.18
C THR A 96 11.52 0.33 2.62
N ALA A 97 11.28 -0.62 1.72
CA ALA A 97 11.42 -2.04 2.06
C ALA A 97 12.86 -2.38 2.47
N GLU A 98 13.83 -1.74 1.85
CA GLU A 98 15.26 -1.87 2.12
C GLU A 98 15.62 -1.34 3.52
N GLU A 99 15.09 -0.18 3.91
CA GLU A 99 15.25 0.38 5.25
C GLU A 99 14.56 -0.50 6.30
N ALA A 100 13.29 -0.86 6.07
CA ALA A 100 12.50 -1.61 7.04
C ALA A 100 13.14 -2.94 7.46
N VAL A 101 13.76 -3.67 6.52
CA VAL A 101 14.42 -4.95 6.83
C VAL A 101 15.75 -4.76 7.56
N SER A 102 16.32 -3.56 7.57
CA SER A 102 17.58 -3.22 8.24
C SER A 102 17.41 -2.59 9.61
N ILE A 103 16.18 -2.17 9.99
CA ILE A 103 15.90 -1.55 11.30
C ILE A 103 16.29 -2.51 12.42
N LYS A 104 17.07 -2.01 13.37
CA LYS A 104 17.42 -2.74 14.58
C LYS A 104 16.44 -2.44 15.71
N LYS A 105 16.37 -3.33 16.69
CA LYS A 105 15.52 -3.16 17.86
C LYS A 105 15.88 -1.93 18.70
N ASP A 106 17.17 -1.61 18.80
CA ASP A 106 17.69 -0.46 19.54
C ASP A 106 17.48 0.88 18.81
N GLU A 107 17.07 0.84 17.54
CA GLU A 107 16.66 2.02 16.77
C GLU A 107 15.16 2.35 16.95
N VAL A 108 14.42 1.53 17.70
CA VAL A 108 13.03 1.78 18.10
C VAL A 108 12.99 2.34 19.50
N PHE A 109 12.78 3.65 19.62
CA PHE A 109 12.72 4.39 20.88
C PHE A 109 11.29 4.42 21.44
N GLU A 110 11.03 5.23 22.47
CA GLU A 110 9.72 5.26 23.14
C GLU A 110 8.63 5.86 22.25
N ASP A 111 8.94 6.94 21.53
CA ASP A 111 7.99 7.74 20.75
C ASP A 111 8.41 7.95 19.28
N TYR A 112 9.54 7.39 18.88
CA TYR A 112 10.02 7.50 17.49
C TYR A 112 10.88 6.30 17.08
N ILE A 113 11.09 6.17 15.78
CA ILE A 113 12.04 5.24 15.18
C ILE A 113 13.08 6.07 14.44
N ASP A 114 14.38 5.78 14.66
CA ASP A 114 15.49 6.47 14.01
C ASP A 114 16.46 5.46 13.43
N SER A 115 16.35 5.23 12.13
CA SER A 115 17.18 4.25 11.43
C SER A 115 17.65 4.81 10.09
N SER A 116 18.91 4.58 9.77
CA SER A 116 19.52 4.96 8.48
C SER A 116 19.42 6.47 8.16
N GLY A 117 19.35 7.33 9.21
CA GLY A 117 19.16 8.77 9.05
C GLY A 117 17.73 9.19 8.73
N HIS A 118 16.80 8.27 8.79
CA HIS A 118 15.37 8.51 8.67
C HIS A 118 14.71 8.41 10.05
N LYS A 119 14.24 9.55 10.55
CA LYS A 119 13.51 9.63 11.82
C LYS A 119 12.02 9.79 11.56
N CYS A 120 11.23 8.91 12.14
CA CYS A 120 9.78 8.92 12.04
C CYS A 120 9.15 8.97 13.43
N PHE A 121 8.05 9.74 13.57
CA PHE A 121 7.21 9.81 14.75
C PHE A 121 5.85 9.18 14.42
N PRO A 122 5.67 7.88 14.62
CA PRO A 122 4.39 7.21 14.41
C PRO A 122 3.34 7.73 15.40
N ASN A 123 2.06 7.52 15.09
CA ASN A 123 1.04 7.69 16.12
C ASN A 123 1.16 6.62 17.23
N ASP A 124 0.53 6.89 18.37
CA ASP A 124 0.64 6.06 19.57
C ASP A 124 0.29 4.59 19.29
N LYS A 125 -0.77 4.31 18.52
CA LYS A 125 -1.21 2.96 18.19
C LYS A 125 -0.17 2.17 17.38
N ILE A 126 0.46 2.81 16.40
CA ILE A 126 1.55 2.20 15.61
C ILE A 126 2.75 1.96 16.52
N MET A 127 3.10 2.96 17.33
CA MET A 127 4.29 2.90 18.18
C MET A 127 4.17 1.81 19.25
N GLU A 128 3.01 1.72 19.91
CA GLU A 128 2.68 0.67 20.86
C GLU A 128 2.83 -0.72 20.21
N TYR A 129 2.21 -0.93 19.05
CA TYR A 129 2.29 -2.22 18.34
C TYR A 129 3.73 -2.60 17.97
N ILE A 130 4.52 -1.64 17.47
CA ILE A 130 5.93 -1.90 17.09
C ILE A 130 6.77 -2.22 18.32
N LYS A 131 6.56 -1.55 19.46
CA LYS A 131 7.25 -1.85 20.72
C LYS A 131 6.89 -3.23 21.24
N ASP A 132 5.61 -3.57 21.25
CA ASP A 132 5.15 -4.90 21.66
C ASP A 132 5.78 -6.00 20.79
N TYR A 133 5.83 -5.82 19.48
CA TYR A 133 6.51 -6.75 18.58
C TYR A 133 8.03 -6.79 18.80
N ARG A 134 8.69 -5.64 19.03
CA ARG A 134 10.11 -5.57 19.34
C ARG A 134 10.47 -6.44 20.54
N ASP A 135 9.66 -6.34 21.60
CA ASP A 135 9.92 -6.96 22.89
C ASP A 135 9.38 -8.40 23.00
N ALA A 136 8.48 -8.80 22.07
CA ALA A 136 7.94 -10.15 22.04
C ALA A 136 9.03 -11.20 21.80
N THR A 137 9.02 -12.25 22.60
CA THR A 137 9.91 -13.42 22.45
C THR A 137 9.19 -14.61 21.80
N GLU A 138 7.87 -14.63 21.90
CA GLU A 138 7.02 -15.71 21.41
C GLU A 138 5.64 -15.18 21.05
N TYR A 139 4.87 -15.99 20.31
CA TYR A 139 3.47 -15.73 20.00
C TYR A 139 2.69 -17.05 19.92
N GLU A 140 1.40 -16.99 20.14
CA GLU A 140 0.52 -18.12 19.99
C GLU A 140 0.00 -18.23 18.56
N SER A 141 0.22 -19.37 17.91
CA SER A 141 -0.33 -19.69 16.62
C SER A 141 -1.60 -20.50 16.78
N GLN A 142 -2.71 -19.99 16.30
CA GLN A 142 -4.00 -20.69 16.26
C GLN A 142 -4.09 -21.49 14.95
N GLY A 143 -3.75 -22.75 15.02
CA GLY A 143 -3.91 -23.71 13.94
C GLY A 143 -4.86 -24.84 14.34
N ARG A 144 -4.44 -26.09 14.19
CA ARG A 144 -5.17 -27.29 14.71
C ARG A 144 -5.06 -27.45 16.25
N GLY A 145 -4.74 -26.37 16.95
CA GLY A 145 -4.55 -26.24 18.39
C GLY A 145 -3.73 -24.98 18.65
N VAL A 146 -3.74 -24.51 19.91
CA VAL A 146 -2.88 -23.38 20.33
C VAL A 146 -1.46 -23.90 20.45
N ILE A 147 -0.55 -23.37 19.64
CA ILE A 147 0.88 -23.70 19.67
C ILE A 147 1.66 -22.41 19.93
N THR A 148 2.45 -22.36 20.97
CA THR A 148 3.39 -21.28 21.23
C THR A 148 4.60 -21.41 20.30
N LEU A 149 4.86 -20.41 19.50
CA LEU A 149 6.01 -20.31 18.61
C LEU A 149 6.95 -19.22 19.12
N LYS A 150 8.24 -19.54 19.20
CA LYS A 150 9.26 -18.58 19.62
C LYS A 150 9.86 -17.90 18.39
N TYR A 151 10.09 -16.58 18.50
CA TYR A 151 10.87 -15.87 17.52
C TYR A 151 12.34 -16.31 17.57
N VAL A 152 12.98 -16.38 16.43
CA VAL A 152 14.45 -16.53 16.37
C VAL A 152 15.07 -15.27 16.99
N TYR A 153 16.10 -15.46 17.82
CA TYR A 153 16.85 -14.32 18.36
C TYR A 153 17.46 -13.48 17.23
N SER A 154 17.28 -12.17 17.32
CA SER A 154 17.80 -11.22 16.33
C SER A 154 17.93 -9.83 16.95
N ASP A 155 18.94 -9.08 16.53
CA ASP A 155 19.04 -7.65 16.78
C ASP A 155 18.18 -6.84 15.81
N LEU A 156 17.79 -7.44 14.67
CA LEU A 156 16.88 -6.81 13.71
C LEU A 156 15.43 -6.83 14.24
N LEU A 157 14.69 -5.77 13.92
CA LEU A 157 13.29 -5.65 14.28
C LEU A 157 12.46 -6.73 13.58
N LEU A 158 12.54 -6.80 12.23
CA LEU A 158 11.77 -7.79 11.45
C LEU A 158 12.43 -9.17 11.48
N ARG A 159 11.78 -10.09 12.16
CA ARG A 159 12.18 -11.48 12.33
C ARG A 159 10.97 -12.41 12.30
N THR A 160 11.19 -13.70 12.25
CA THR A 160 10.14 -14.72 12.27
C THR A 160 10.49 -15.85 13.23
N CYS A 161 9.60 -16.82 13.40
CA CYS A 161 9.92 -18.06 14.14
C CYS A 161 10.87 -19.01 13.38
N ARG A 162 11.26 -18.68 12.16
CA ARG A 162 12.11 -19.52 11.30
C ARG A 162 13.39 -18.84 10.84
N ALA A 163 13.45 -17.52 10.97
CA ALA A 163 14.58 -16.72 10.50
C ALA A 163 14.81 -15.51 11.43
N ASP A 164 16.05 -15.19 11.66
CA ASP A 164 16.52 -14.03 12.43
C ASP A 164 16.40 -12.71 11.66
N SER A 165 16.18 -12.80 10.36
CA SER A 165 16.04 -11.66 9.45
C SER A 165 15.00 -11.96 8.37
N VAL A 166 14.49 -10.90 7.76
CA VAL A 166 13.57 -10.96 6.62
C VAL A 166 14.18 -10.13 5.49
N ASP A 167 14.42 -10.71 4.32
CA ASP A 167 14.85 -9.95 3.15
C ASP A 167 13.67 -9.24 2.46
N THR A 168 13.96 -8.26 1.61
CA THR A 168 12.93 -7.44 0.92
C THR A 168 12.01 -8.26 0.02
N LYS A 169 12.52 -9.33 -0.61
CA LYS A 169 11.73 -10.22 -1.46
C LYS A 169 10.73 -11.01 -0.62
N THR A 170 11.23 -11.61 0.46
CA THR A 170 10.40 -12.36 1.43
C THR A 170 9.35 -11.46 2.04
N LEU A 171 9.73 -10.23 2.46
CA LEU A 171 8.81 -9.24 3.00
C LEU A 171 7.65 -8.93 2.03
N ARG A 172 7.97 -8.67 0.76
CA ARG A 172 6.95 -8.43 -0.27
C ARG A 172 6.03 -9.64 -0.51
N ILE A 173 6.57 -10.86 -0.42
CA ILE A 173 5.77 -12.09 -0.53
C ILE A 173 4.84 -12.24 0.67
N MET A 174 5.34 -12.01 1.89
CA MET A 174 4.56 -12.10 3.14
C MET A 174 3.38 -11.11 3.12
N LEU A 175 3.60 -9.86 2.71
CA LEU A 175 2.52 -8.87 2.62
C LEU A 175 1.47 -9.25 1.56
N ARG A 176 1.89 -9.76 0.41
CA ARG A 176 0.94 -10.27 -0.58
C ARG A 176 0.13 -11.47 -0.06
N GLY A 177 0.78 -12.33 0.72
CA GLY A 177 0.14 -13.46 1.40
C GLY A 177 -0.91 -12.98 2.40
N PHE A 178 -0.56 -11.99 3.22
CA PHE A 178 -1.48 -11.37 4.17
C PHE A 178 -2.73 -10.82 3.48
N GLY A 179 -2.55 -9.98 2.43
CA GLY A 179 -3.69 -9.42 1.71
C GLY A 179 -4.55 -10.44 0.95
N LYS A 180 -4.00 -11.60 0.57
CA LYS A 180 -4.81 -12.69 -0.01
C LYS A 180 -5.73 -13.35 1.00
N SER A 181 -5.41 -13.27 2.28
CA SER A 181 -6.24 -13.83 3.35
C SER A 181 -7.57 -13.09 3.52
N SER A 182 -7.70 -11.85 3.03
CA SER A 182 -8.96 -11.11 3.02
C SER A 182 -9.99 -11.66 2.03
N GLY A 183 -9.57 -12.45 1.04
CA GLY A 183 -10.44 -12.94 -0.03
C GLY A 183 -10.84 -11.85 -1.06
N GLU A 184 -10.34 -10.64 -0.93
CA GLU A 184 -10.65 -9.55 -1.85
C GLU A 184 -9.99 -9.73 -3.22
N GLU A 185 -10.70 -9.33 -4.29
CA GLU A 185 -10.18 -9.33 -5.68
C GLU A 185 -8.92 -8.46 -5.81
N VAL A 186 -8.85 -7.36 -5.04
CA VAL A 186 -7.78 -6.37 -5.10
C VAL A 186 -6.95 -6.41 -3.85
N ASN A 187 -5.71 -6.85 -3.99
CA ASN A 187 -4.77 -6.83 -2.89
C ASN A 187 -4.12 -5.45 -2.75
N LEU A 188 -4.52 -4.70 -1.71
CA LEU A 188 -3.90 -3.44 -1.31
C LEU A 188 -2.62 -3.64 -0.48
N PHE A 189 -2.43 -4.80 0.15
CA PHE A 189 -1.28 -5.10 0.97
C PHE A 189 -0.03 -5.45 0.13
N THR A 190 0.44 -4.48 -0.64
CA THR A 190 1.78 -4.51 -1.22
C THR A 190 2.60 -3.39 -0.60
N TYR A 191 3.90 -3.65 -0.37
CA TYR A 191 4.75 -2.68 0.32
C TYR A 191 4.66 -1.28 -0.30
N ASP A 192 4.79 -1.20 -1.61
CA ASP A 192 4.80 0.08 -2.34
C ASP A 192 3.45 0.83 -2.24
N LYS A 193 2.31 0.12 -2.24
CA LYS A 193 0.99 0.75 -2.10
C LYS A 193 0.82 1.35 -0.70
N ILE A 194 1.20 0.61 0.35
CA ILE A 194 1.12 1.07 1.73
C ILE A 194 2.06 2.26 1.95
N TYR A 195 3.30 2.13 1.49
CA TYR A 195 4.31 3.19 1.56
C TYR A 195 3.80 4.50 0.95
N TRP A 196 3.33 4.46 -0.30
CA TRP A 196 2.82 5.67 -0.96
C TRP A 196 1.53 6.20 -0.36
N SER A 197 0.67 5.34 0.20
CA SER A 197 -0.52 5.78 0.94
C SER A 197 -0.13 6.60 2.17
N GLY A 198 0.83 6.12 2.96
CA GLY A 198 1.34 6.84 4.13
C GLY A 198 2.00 8.17 3.77
N ILE A 199 2.82 8.19 2.72
CA ILE A 199 3.46 9.41 2.19
C ILE A 199 2.40 10.43 1.73
N PHE A 200 1.41 10.02 0.94
CA PHE A 200 0.39 10.92 0.42
C PHE A 200 -0.56 11.42 1.52
N ASN A 201 -0.84 10.58 2.51
CA ASN A 201 -1.60 11.03 3.67
C ASN A 201 -0.86 12.10 4.47
N ARG A 202 0.46 11.96 4.70
CA ARG A 202 1.28 13.01 5.33
C ARG A 202 1.34 14.28 4.51
N ALA A 203 1.46 14.17 3.19
CA ALA A 203 1.42 15.33 2.30
C ALA A 203 0.08 16.08 2.40
N TYR A 204 -1.02 15.36 2.50
CA TYR A 204 -2.33 15.96 2.70
C TYR A 204 -2.46 16.68 4.05
N ILE A 205 -1.99 16.07 5.14
CA ILE A 205 -1.97 16.70 6.47
C ILE A 205 -1.10 17.96 6.44
N TYR A 206 0.08 17.88 5.81
CA TYR A 206 0.95 19.06 5.66
C TYR A 206 0.25 20.21 4.92
N GLU A 207 -0.47 19.93 3.83
CA GLU A 207 -1.18 20.97 3.09
C GLU A 207 -2.32 21.60 3.88
N LEU A 208 -2.99 20.85 4.76
CA LEU A 208 -4.02 21.40 5.65
C LEU A 208 -3.46 22.46 6.62
N GLU A 209 -2.21 22.32 7.02
CA GLU A 209 -1.54 23.21 7.98
C GLU A 209 -0.73 24.34 7.31
N ASN A 210 -0.13 24.07 6.15
CA ASN A 210 0.87 24.95 5.52
C ASN A 210 0.44 25.49 4.15
N GLY A 211 -0.72 25.03 3.62
CA GLY A 211 -1.16 25.35 2.28
C GLY A 211 -0.60 24.42 1.20
N GLU A 212 -1.04 24.62 -0.02
CA GLU A 212 -0.79 23.70 -1.15
C GLU A 212 0.70 23.61 -1.53
N ILE A 213 1.19 22.37 -1.74
CA ILE A 213 2.54 22.11 -2.24
C ILE A 213 2.64 22.57 -3.70
N LYS A 214 3.55 23.51 -3.98
CA LYS A 214 3.69 24.11 -5.30
C LYS A 214 4.54 23.26 -6.24
N PRO A 215 4.21 23.19 -7.53
CA PRO A 215 5.09 22.61 -8.54
C PRO A 215 6.47 23.29 -8.53
N GLY A 216 7.52 22.48 -8.51
CA GLY A 216 8.91 22.98 -8.48
C GLY A 216 9.49 23.21 -7.10
N ASP A 217 8.69 23.15 -6.04
CA ASP A 217 9.18 23.20 -4.65
C ASP A 217 9.75 21.82 -4.25
N VAL A 218 10.94 21.55 -4.77
CA VAL A 218 11.59 20.24 -4.60
C VAL A 218 11.99 20.02 -3.15
N GLU A 219 12.41 21.04 -2.42
CA GLU A 219 12.87 20.94 -1.02
C GLU A 219 11.72 20.49 -0.11
N THR A 220 10.57 21.14 -0.19
CA THR A 220 9.36 20.74 0.53
C THR A 220 8.93 19.32 0.14
N MET A 221 8.95 19.00 -1.15
CA MET A 221 8.59 17.67 -1.62
C MET A 221 9.56 16.58 -1.13
N GLU A 222 10.88 16.85 -1.12
CA GLU A 222 11.86 15.90 -0.60
C GLU A 222 11.67 15.64 0.89
N THR A 223 11.33 16.69 1.64
CA THR A 223 11.07 16.60 3.08
C THR A 223 9.81 15.78 3.37
N ILE A 224 8.69 16.09 2.71
CA ILE A 224 7.40 15.43 2.96
C ILE A 224 7.38 14.01 2.42
N PHE A 225 7.87 13.81 1.19
CA PHE A 225 7.89 12.52 0.53
C PHE A 225 9.09 11.66 0.95
N GLN A 226 9.98 12.20 1.78
CA GLN A 226 11.15 11.52 2.32
C GLN A 226 11.99 10.83 1.23
N GLN A 227 12.11 11.47 0.08
CA GLN A 227 12.80 10.94 -1.09
C GLN A 227 13.54 12.05 -1.82
N LYS A 228 14.84 11.82 -2.12
CA LYS A 228 15.60 12.69 -3.00
C LYS A 228 15.17 12.53 -4.45
N TYR A 229 15.05 13.64 -5.16
CA TYR A 229 14.65 13.64 -6.55
C TYR A 229 15.81 14.02 -7.48
N PRO A 230 16.10 13.22 -8.52
CA PRO A 230 17.19 13.51 -9.46
C PRO A 230 16.91 14.74 -10.32
N SER A 231 15.66 15.19 -10.41
CA SER A 231 15.26 16.39 -11.15
C SER A 231 13.89 16.91 -10.75
N VAL A 232 13.65 18.19 -11.01
CA VAL A 232 12.33 18.85 -10.82
C VAL A 232 11.21 18.13 -11.60
N ALA A 233 11.52 17.58 -12.77
CA ALA A 233 10.52 16.87 -13.57
C ALA A 233 10.04 15.59 -12.89
N VAL A 234 10.94 14.86 -12.23
CA VAL A 234 10.58 13.65 -11.46
C VAL A 234 9.79 14.02 -10.21
N ALA A 235 10.20 15.06 -9.49
CA ALA A 235 9.46 15.59 -8.35
C ALA A 235 8.03 15.99 -8.75
N ASN A 236 7.87 16.79 -9.80
CA ASN A 236 6.55 17.21 -10.30
C ASN A 236 5.68 16.04 -10.79
N LYS A 237 6.28 14.95 -11.29
CA LYS A 237 5.52 13.73 -11.61
C LYS A 237 4.92 13.13 -10.34
N ARG A 238 5.69 13.06 -9.26
CA ARG A 238 5.22 12.55 -7.97
C ARG A 238 4.14 13.46 -7.36
N LEU A 239 4.32 14.78 -7.46
CA LEU A 239 3.30 15.73 -7.04
C LEU A 239 1.97 15.53 -7.79
N ARG A 240 2.01 15.30 -9.10
CA ARG A 240 0.79 14.97 -9.87
C ARG A 240 0.13 13.67 -9.42
N ASP A 241 0.91 12.64 -9.05
CA ASP A 241 0.36 11.38 -8.49
C ASP A 241 -0.35 11.66 -7.15
N TYR A 242 0.23 12.50 -6.30
CA TYR A 242 -0.38 12.96 -5.05
C TYR A 242 -1.63 13.81 -5.28
N GLN A 243 -1.60 14.77 -6.21
CA GLN A 243 -2.77 15.61 -6.53
C GLN A 243 -3.97 14.76 -6.96
N LYS A 244 -3.75 13.74 -7.76
CA LYS A 244 -4.80 12.78 -8.15
C LYS A 244 -5.31 11.97 -6.97
N PHE A 245 -4.43 11.55 -6.05
CA PHE A 245 -4.83 10.92 -4.79
C PHE A 245 -5.74 11.85 -3.98
N LYS A 246 -5.33 13.12 -3.79
CA LYS A 246 -6.11 14.14 -3.09
C LYS A 246 -7.48 14.37 -3.75
N GLU A 247 -7.51 14.55 -5.06
CA GLU A 247 -8.76 14.73 -5.81
C GLU A 247 -9.73 13.56 -5.66
N HIS A 248 -9.20 12.34 -5.57
CA HIS A 248 -10.02 11.14 -5.44
C HIS A 248 -10.59 10.97 -4.02
N PHE A 249 -9.73 11.05 -3.01
CA PHE A 249 -10.12 10.73 -1.63
C PHE A 249 -10.66 11.93 -0.84
N PHE A 250 -10.32 13.16 -1.25
CA PHE A 250 -10.67 14.40 -0.57
C PHE A 250 -11.21 15.46 -1.55
N PRO A 251 -12.29 15.16 -2.29
CA PRO A 251 -12.79 16.03 -3.36
C PRO A 251 -13.26 17.41 -2.88
N GLU A 252 -13.64 17.53 -1.61
CA GLU A 252 -14.14 18.78 -1.00
C GLU A 252 -13.02 19.77 -0.63
N ALA A 253 -11.76 19.38 -0.73
CA ALA A 253 -10.62 20.25 -0.46
C ALA A 253 -10.35 21.27 -1.59
N LYS A 254 -11.24 21.37 -2.58
CA LYS A 254 -11.23 22.41 -3.61
C LYS A 254 -12.08 23.59 -3.15
N GLY A 255 -11.54 24.38 -2.20
CA GLY A 255 -12.09 25.62 -1.71
C GLY A 255 -11.20 26.79 -2.11
#